data_129ae45f02da47307bf168220ff151b6
#
_entry.id   129ae45f02da47307bf168220ff151b6
#
_cell.length_a   1.000
_cell.length_b   1.000
_cell.length_c   1.000
_cell.angle_alpha   90.00
_cell.angle_beta   90.00
_cell.angle_gamma   90.00
#
_symmetry.space_group_name_H-M   'P 1'
#
loop_
_entity.id
_entity.type
_entity.pdbx_description
1 polymer ?
#
loop_
_entity_poly.entity_id
_entity_poly.type
_entity_poly.pdbx_seq_one_letter_code
_entity_poly.pdbx_strand_id
1 'polypeptide(L)'
;MLLDTLKAVRPSLRSGNTCSALTLCLCTMGSHEIRERGKGSMPVALESNAFFWGIEYLATFCCGMCGGLAAVRKGYDIFAILVTTWLTALGGGIIRDLLLGISPPVGVSDKGLVIVALLASVAVAVCHPEINKLKWSMLSLDALALGLYAVNGTSKAMMYHTSGMTAVFLGMFTALGGGLIRDMLINEVPMVIRDKHWYAVPSAVGCVLTVLVCKGVDAGIVSFPAEVVLDLLIVALMVGMRLVSVIFDIQLPGALVRHNTYLPSETIYLKRPVIHSDKDSEKRKCDKRK
;
A
#
# COMPACT_ATOMS: atom_id res chain seq x y z
N MET A 1 17.62 -35.96 3.77
CA MET A 1 17.43 -34.55 3.42
C MET A 1 18.64 -33.97 2.68
N LEU A 2 19.84 -33.83 3.27
CA LEU A 2 21.04 -33.32 2.56
C LEU A 2 21.50 -34.23 1.40
N LEU A 3 21.37 -35.56 1.53
CA LEU A 3 21.72 -36.55 0.52
C LEU A 3 20.78 -36.54 -0.70
N ASP A 4 19.53 -36.21 -0.53
CA ASP A 4 18.54 -36.16 -1.62
C ASP A 4 18.65 -34.86 -2.44
N THR A 5 19.00 -33.75 -1.80
CA THR A 5 19.35 -32.49 -2.49
C THR A 5 20.63 -32.63 -3.30
N LEU A 6 21.65 -33.33 -2.79
CA LEU A 6 22.90 -33.60 -3.51
C LEU A 6 22.69 -34.52 -4.74
N LYS A 7 21.75 -35.45 -4.68
CA LYS A 7 21.38 -36.30 -5.83
C LYS A 7 20.65 -35.52 -6.93
N ALA A 8 19.84 -34.55 -6.60
CA ALA A 8 19.11 -33.70 -7.57
C ALA A 8 20.03 -32.70 -8.30
N VAL A 9 21.09 -32.21 -7.64
CA VAL A 9 22.05 -31.24 -8.19
C VAL A 9 23.15 -31.88 -9.05
N ARG A 10 23.43 -33.17 -8.86
CA ARG A 10 24.51 -33.90 -9.56
C ARG A 10 24.45 -33.84 -11.11
N PRO A 11 23.30 -33.93 -11.80
CA PRO A 11 23.27 -33.83 -13.27
C PRO A 11 23.54 -32.41 -13.78
N SER A 12 23.19 -31.35 -13.04
CA SER A 12 23.38 -29.96 -13.45
C SER A 12 24.83 -29.47 -13.35
N LEU A 13 25.61 -30.01 -12.40
CA LEU A 13 27.03 -29.70 -12.28
C LEU A 13 27.89 -30.30 -13.43
N ARG A 14 27.36 -31.31 -14.13
CA ARG A 14 28.05 -31.96 -15.25
C ARG A 14 27.90 -31.19 -16.57
N SER A 15 27.00 -30.23 -16.66
CA SER A 15 26.73 -29.45 -17.87
C SER A 15 27.39 -28.04 -17.90
N GLY A 16 28.23 -27.72 -16.91
CA GLY A 16 29.02 -26.46 -16.92
C GLY A 16 28.27 -25.18 -16.60
N ASN A 17 26.96 -25.24 -16.33
CA ASN A 17 26.13 -24.04 -16.02
C ASN A 17 26.03 -23.83 -14.50
N THR A 18 27.10 -23.33 -13.89
CA THR A 18 27.16 -23.05 -12.44
C THR A 18 26.12 -22.01 -11.97
N CYS A 19 25.76 -21.05 -12.82
CA CYS A 19 24.77 -20.04 -12.50
C CYS A 19 23.35 -20.64 -12.39
N SER A 20 23.02 -21.60 -13.26
CA SER A 20 21.72 -22.30 -13.26
C SER A 20 21.55 -23.22 -12.06
N ALA A 21 22.66 -23.86 -11.60
CA ALA A 21 22.65 -24.74 -10.44
C ALA A 21 22.44 -23.99 -9.12
N LEU A 22 23.04 -22.78 -8.99
CA LEU A 22 22.86 -21.92 -7.80
C LEU A 22 21.44 -21.36 -7.73
N THR A 23 20.89 -20.93 -8.86
CA THR A 23 19.51 -20.42 -8.95
C THR A 23 18.50 -21.53 -8.66
N LEU A 24 18.74 -22.75 -9.15
CA LEU A 24 17.88 -23.92 -8.85
C LEU A 24 17.95 -24.30 -7.37
N CYS A 25 19.16 -24.27 -6.78
CA CYS A 25 19.38 -24.58 -5.37
C CYS A 25 18.72 -23.56 -4.45
N LEU A 26 18.82 -22.26 -4.76
CA LEU A 26 18.15 -21.18 -4.02
C LEU A 26 16.62 -21.25 -4.19
N CYS A 27 16.14 -21.57 -5.39
CA CYS A 27 14.71 -21.69 -5.67
C CYS A 27 14.11 -22.93 -4.97
N THR A 28 14.83 -24.07 -4.94
CA THR A 28 14.36 -25.30 -4.26
C THR A 28 14.47 -25.18 -2.73
N MET A 29 15.50 -24.53 -2.19
CA MET A 29 15.57 -24.26 -0.75
C MET A 29 14.48 -23.29 -0.31
N GLY A 30 14.26 -22.18 -1.04
CA GLY A 30 13.19 -21.24 -0.76
C GLY A 30 11.79 -21.87 -0.88
N SER A 31 11.56 -22.67 -1.93
CA SER A 31 10.26 -23.32 -2.15
C SER A 31 9.97 -24.45 -1.16
N HIS A 32 10.98 -25.14 -0.65
CA HIS A 32 10.79 -26.22 0.34
C HIS A 32 10.50 -25.64 1.74
N GLU A 33 11.19 -24.56 2.10
CA GLU A 33 10.97 -23.87 3.37
C GLU A 33 9.62 -23.13 3.40
N ILE A 34 9.23 -22.55 2.26
CA ILE A 34 7.89 -21.94 2.08
C ILE A 34 6.80 -23.05 2.06
N ARG A 35 7.05 -24.21 1.47
CA ARG A 35 6.08 -25.30 1.39
C ARG A 35 5.87 -26.02 2.72
N GLU A 36 6.89 -26.11 3.58
CA GLU A 36 6.74 -26.66 4.93
C GLU A 36 6.12 -25.63 5.89
N ARG A 37 6.42 -24.32 5.73
CA ARG A 37 5.74 -23.26 6.48
C ARG A 37 4.26 -23.07 6.06
N GLY A 38 3.94 -23.30 4.79
CA GLY A 38 2.54 -23.21 4.30
C GLY A 38 1.65 -24.40 4.67
N LYS A 39 2.22 -25.46 5.29
CA LYS A 39 1.45 -26.56 5.91
C LYS A 39 1.26 -26.43 7.42
N GLY A 40 1.82 -25.37 8.02
CA GLY A 40 1.39 -24.93 9.35
C GLY A 40 -0.07 -24.54 9.26
N SER A 41 -0.93 -25.34 9.86
CA SER A 41 -2.34 -25.00 10.07
C SER A 41 -2.40 -23.53 10.47
N MET A 42 -3.10 -22.70 9.66
CA MET A 42 -3.50 -21.35 10.08
C MET A 42 -3.93 -21.44 11.53
N PRO A 43 -3.49 -20.55 12.41
CA PRO A 43 -4.01 -20.55 13.77
C PRO A 43 -5.51 -20.31 13.66
N VAL A 44 -6.27 -21.38 13.83
CA VAL A 44 -7.75 -21.45 13.74
C VAL A 44 -8.42 -20.37 14.59
N ALA A 45 -7.70 -19.84 15.57
CA ALA A 45 -8.14 -18.76 16.45
C ALA A 45 -8.37 -17.42 15.73
N LEU A 46 -7.76 -17.16 14.58
CA LEU A 46 -7.87 -15.88 13.90
C LEU A 46 -8.99 -15.82 12.87
N GLU A 47 -9.16 -16.89 12.09
CA GLU A 47 -10.28 -16.97 11.13
C GLU A 47 -11.64 -17.00 11.84
N SER A 48 -11.68 -17.38 13.14
CA SER A 48 -12.88 -17.33 13.95
C SER A 48 -13.14 -15.98 14.62
N ASN A 49 -12.22 -15.01 14.52
CA ASN A 49 -12.35 -13.76 15.23
C ASN A 49 -13.08 -12.70 14.41
N ALA A 50 -14.39 -12.55 14.68
CA ALA A 50 -15.25 -11.56 14.03
C ALA A 50 -14.72 -10.13 14.11
N PHE A 51 -13.95 -9.80 15.14
CA PHE A 51 -13.34 -8.49 15.33
C PHE A 51 -12.26 -8.20 14.28
N PHE A 52 -11.38 -9.15 14.03
CA PHE A 52 -10.32 -9.03 13.04
C PHE A 52 -10.89 -8.83 11.62
N TRP A 53 -11.88 -9.63 11.26
CA TRP A 53 -12.60 -9.47 9.99
C TRP A 53 -13.34 -8.13 9.91
N GLY A 54 -13.93 -7.68 11.02
CA GLY A 54 -14.59 -6.37 11.11
C GLY A 54 -13.63 -5.22 10.80
N ILE A 55 -12.42 -5.24 11.37
CA ILE A 55 -11.37 -4.25 11.06
C ILE A 55 -10.97 -4.32 9.58
N GLU A 56 -10.79 -5.52 9.02
CA GLU A 56 -10.38 -5.69 7.62
C GLU A 56 -11.44 -5.19 6.64
N TYR A 57 -12.72 -5.47 6.89
CA TYR A 57 -13.82 -4.93 6.08
C TYR A 57 -13.94 -3.42 6.20
N LEU A 58 -13.84 -2.88 7.41
CA LEU A 58 -13.90 -1.43 7.64
C LEU A 58 -12.73 -0.71 6.98
N ALA A 59 -11.52 -1.24 7.10
CA ALA A 59 -10.33 -0.71 6.45
C ALA A 59 -10.48 -0.71 4.93
N THR A 60 -10.97 -1.83 4.35
CA THR A 60 -11.23 -1.99 2.92
C THR A 60 -12.25 -0.96 2.43
N PHE A 61 -13.34 -0.75 3.18
CA PHE A 61 -14.36 0.24 2.84
C PHE A 61 -13.80 1.67 2.87
N CYS A 62 -13.12 2.07 3.94
CA CYS A 62 -12.54 3.41 4.08
C CYS A 62 -11.49 3.69 3.01
N CYS A 63 -10.61 2.72 2.76
CA CYS A 63 -9.56 2.85 1.76
C CYS A 63 -10.15 2.93 0.34
N GLY A 64 -11.17 2.11 0.05
CA GLY A 64 -11.91 2.16 -1.20
C GLY A 64 -12.60 3.50 -1.42
N MET A 65 -13.32 4.00 -0.41
CA MET A 65 -13.93 5.34 -0.44
C MET A 65 -12.90 6.43 -0.76
N CYS A 66 -11.73 6.37 -0.12
CA CYS A 66 -10.65 7.33 -0.38
C CYS A 66 -10.15 7.24 -1.82
N GLY A 67 -9.98 6.03 -2.37
CA GLY A 67 -9.59 5.78 -3.77
C GLY A 67 -10.60 6.32 -4.77
N GLY A 68 -11.87 6.02 -4.56
CA GLY A 68 -12.96 6.50 -5.41
C GLY A 68 -13.11 8.02 -5.40
N LEU A 69 -13.05 8.65 -4.21
CA LEU A 69 -13.10 10.11 -4.08
C LEU A 69 -11.92 10.79 -4.80
N ALA A 70 -10.73 10.16 -4.83
CA ALA A 70 -9.60 10.66 -5.58
C ALA A 70 -9.84 10.63 -7.10
N ALA A 71 -10.47 9.57 -7.62
CA ALA A 71 -10.86 9.45 -9.02
C ALA A 71 -11.95 10.48 -9.41
N VAL A 72 -12.97 10.67 -8.55
CA VAL A 72 -14.00 11.70 -8.73
C VAL A 72 -13.39 13.10 -8.79
N ARG A 73 -12.44 13.40 -7.91
CA ARG A 73 -11.73 14.69 -7.91
C ARG A 73 -11.01 14.98 -9.24
N LYS A 74 -10.59 13.93 -9.94
CA LYS A 74 -9.94 14.02 -11.25
C LYS A 74 -10.94 14.09 -12.41
N GLY A 75 -12.23 13.91 -12.14
CA GLY A 75 -13.26 13.89 -13.17
C GLY A 75 -13.23 12.63 -14.04
N TYR A 76 -12.78 11.50 -13.47
CA TYR A 76 -12.74 10.23 -14.18
C TYR A 76 -14.15 9.62 -14.32
N ASP A 77 -14.32 8.73 -15.29
CA ASP A 77 -15.55 8.02 -15.55
C ASP A 77 -15.87 6.95 -14.48
N ILE A 78 -17.08 6.41 -14.52
CA ILE A 78 -17.57 5.41 -13.56
C ILE A 78 -16.68 4.17 -13.54
N PHE A 79 -16.16 3.74 -14.68
CA PHE A 79 -15.29 2.57 -14.76
C PHE A 79 -13.94 2.84 -14.08
N ALA A 80 -13.34 4.00 -14.30
CA ALA A 80 -12.10 4.39 -13.65
C ALA A 80 -12.29 4.56 -12.13
N ILE A 81 -13.44 5.09 -11.68
CA ILE A 81 -13.80 5.16 -10.25
C ILE A 81 -13.85 3.75 -9.66
N LEU A 82 -14.51 2.80 -10.32
CA LEU A 82 -14.62 1.41 -9.87
C LEU A 82 -13.24 0.75 -9.76
N VAL A 83 -12.41 0.85 -10.79
CA VAL A 83 -11.06 0.26 -10.82
C VAL A 83 -10.16 0.89 -9.76
N THR A 84 -10.16 2.22 -9.64
CA THR A 84 -9.34 2.92 -8.65
C THR A 84 -9.77 2.57 -7.23
N THR A 85 -11.08 2.54 -6.96
CA THR A 85 -11.62 2.12 -5.66
C THR A 85 -11.18 0.71 -5.31
N TRP A 86 -11.37 -0.23 -6.23
CA TRP A 86 -11.08 -1.64 -6.01
C TRP A 86 -9.58 -1.91 -5.77
N LEU A 87 -8.72 -1.38 -6.65
CA LEU A 87 -7.27 -1.53 -6.51
C LEU A 87 -6.71 -0.82 -5.26
N THR A 88 -7.26 0.33 -4.90
CA THR A 88 -6.87 1.03 -3.68
C THR A 88 -7.28 0.24 -2.44
N ALA A 89 -8.52 -0.26 -2.41
CA ALA A 89 -9.07 -1.00 -1.29
C ALA A 89 -8.30 -2.30 -1.01
N LEU A 90 -8.06 -3.10 -2.04
CA LEU A 90 -7.51 -4.45 -1.87
C LEU A 90 -5.98 -4.50 -2.05
N GLY A 91 -5.38 -3.51 -2.73
CA GLY A 91 -3.99 -3.55 -3.15
C GLY A 91 -2.98 -3.71 -2.00
N GLY A 92 -3.17 -2.99 -0.90
CA GLY A 92 -2.32 -3.11 0.29
C GLY A 92 -2.36 -4.51 0.90
N GLY A 93 -3.57 -5.10 1.04
CA GLY A 93 -3.78 -6.46 1.52
C GLY A 93 -3.22 -7.53 0.59
N ILE A 94 -3.35 -7.34 -0.73
CA ILE A 94 -2.78 -8.26 -1.73
C ILE A 94 -1.26 -8.28 -1.64
N ILE A 95 -0.61 -7.11 -1.55
CA ILE A 95 0.85 -7.03 -1.39
C ILE A 95 1.30 -7.75 -0.12
N ARG A 96 0.62 -7.50 1.02
CA ARG A 96 0.90 -8.18 2.29
C ARG A 96 0.82 -9.70 2.14
N ASP A 97 -0.27 -10.20 1.58
CA ASP A 97 -0.53 -11.63 1.48
C ASP A 97 0.48 -12.32 0.55
N LEU A 98 0.86 -11.68 -0.57
CA LEU A 98 1.92 -12.17 -1.44
C LEU A 98 3.28 -12.25 -0.73
N LEU A 99 3.63 -11.25 0.08
CA LEU A 99 4.87 -11.23 0.85
C LEU A 99 4.87 -12.28 1.97
N LEU A 100 3.70 -12.62 2.51
CA LEU A 100 3.52 -13.72 3.47
C LEU A 100 3.47 -15.10 2.81
N GLY A 101 3.47 -15.17 1.47
CA GLY A 101 3.38 -16.44 0.73
C GLY A 101 1.96 -17.02 0.70
N ILE A 102 0.93 -16.22 0.97
CA ILE A 102 -0.47 -16.62 0.92
C ILE A 102 -0.93 -16.57 -0.54
N SER A 103 -1.23 -17.71 -1.11
CA SER A 103 -1.71 -17.80 -2.50
C SER A 103 -2.91 -18.75 -2.57
N PRO A 104 -4.06 -18.27 -3.10
CA PRO A 104 -4.34 -16.91 -3.58
C PRO A 104 -4.51 -15.89 -2.45
N PRO A 105 -4.21 -14.58 -2.69
CA PRO A 105 -4.39 -13.51 -1.69
C PRO A 105 -5.84 -13.41 -1.22
N VAL A 106 -6.05 -13.16 0.07
CA VAL A 106 -7.40 -13.07 0.67
C VAL A 106 -8.24 -11.98 0.01
N GLY A 107 -7.64 -10.84 -0.35
CA GLY A 107 -8.33 -9.75 -1.04
C GLY A 107 -8.95 -10.12 -2.39
N VAL A 108 -8.53 -11.23 -3.01
CA VAL A 108 -9.13 -11.74 -4.26
C VAL A 108 -10.03 -12.94 -3.99
N SER A 109 -9.69 -13.75 -2.98
CA SER A 109 -10.38 -15.00 -2.67
C SER A 109 -11.65 -14.79 -1.84
N ASP A 110 -11.64 -13.78 -0.96
CA ASP A 110 -12.79 -13.50 -0.10
C ASP A 110 -13.82 -12.64 -0.85
N LYS A 111 -15.00 -13.24 -1.06
CA LYS A 111 -16.13 -12.57 -1.73
C LYS A 111 -16.63 -11.35 -0.95
N GLY A 112 -16.53 -11.38 0.38
CA GLY A 112 -16.96 -10.29 1.25
C GLY A 112 -16.12 -9.03 1.02
N LEU A 113 -14.80 -9.15 0.97
CA LEU A 113 -13.89 -8.02 0.70
C LEU A 113 -14.13 -7.41 -0.69
N VAL A 114 -14.32 -8.25 -1.71
CA VAL A 114 -14.66 -7.78 -3.06
C VAL A 114 -15.99 -7.03 -3.08
N ILE A 115 -17.01 -7.55 -2.40
CA ILE A 115 -18.34 -6.89 -2.30
C ILE A 115 -18.21 -5.56 -1.56
N VAL A 116 -17.47 -5.49 -0.46
CA VAL A 116 -17.25 -4.24 0.30
C VAL A 116 -16.54 -3.20 -0.55
N ALA A 117 -15.53 -3.59 -1.34
CA ALA A 117 -14.85 -2.68 -2.26
C ALA A 117 -15.80 -2.16 -3.36
N LEU A 118 -16.69 -3.03 -3.89
CA LEU A 118 -17.71 -2.62 -4.86
C LEU A 118 -18.75 -1.69 -4.23
N LEU A 119 -19.19 -1.96 -3.00
CA LEU A 119 -20.10 -1.09 -2.26
C LEU A 119 -19.48 0.30 -2.01
N ALA A 120 -18.18 0.37 -1.68
CA ALA A 120 -17.47 1.62 -1.56
C ALA A 120 -17.48 2.41 -2.89
N SER A 121 -17.30 1.73 -4.03
CA SER A 121 -17.35 2.33 -5.35
C SER A 121 -18.74 2.94 -5.65
N VAL A 122 -19.81 2.18 -5.37
CA VAL A 122 -21.20 2.65 -5.54
C VAL A 122 -21.49 3.82 -4.61
N ALA A 123 -21.07 3.74 -3.34
CA ALA A 123 -21.25 4.81 -2.38
C ALA A 123 -20.58 6.12 -2.85
N VAL A 124 -19.38 6.05 -3.39
CA VAL A 124 -18.71 7.23 -3.97
C VAL A 124 -19.44 7.76 -5.19
N ALA A 125 -19.89 6.88 -6.10
CA ALA A 125 -20.60 7.29 -7.30
C ALA A 125 -21.93 8.00 -7.00
N VAL A 126 -22.61 7.63 -5.91
CA VAL A 126 -23.91 8.21 -5.50
C VAL A 126 -23.72 9.44 -4.59
N CYS A 127 -22.80 9.37 -3.63
CA CYS A 127 -22.59 10.39 -2.61
C CYS A 127 -21.50 11.39 -3.03
N HIS A 128 -21.70 12.16 -4.10
CA HIS A 128 -20.75 13.21 -4.48
C HIS A 128 -20.72 14.34 -3.41
N PRO A 129 -19.74 14.38 -2.50
CA PRO A 129 -19.61 15.51 -1.59
C PRO A 129 -19.15 16.74 -2.39
N GLU A 130 -19.60 17.93 -1.96
CA GLU A 130 -19.14 19.21 -2.53
C GLU A 130 -17.60 19.28 -2.53
N ILE A 131 -17.00 19.83 -3.58
CA ILE A 131 -15.55 19.87 -3.84
C ILE A 131 -14.74 20.35 -2.62
N ASN A 132 -15.26 21.31 -1.86
CA ASN A 132 -14.58 21.83 -0.67
C ASN A 132 -14.55 20.84 0.50
N LYS A 133 -15.55 19.99 0.63
CA LYS A 133 -15.62 18.94 1.67
C LYS A 133 -14.82 17.70 1.28
N LEU A 134 -14.58 17.49 -0.02
CA LEU A 134 -13.91 16.34 -0.59
C LEU A 134 -12.48 16.16 -0.06
N LYS A 135 -11.72 17.25 0.09
CA LYS A 135 -10.33 17.22 0.58
C LYS A 135 -10.25 16.70 2.03
N TRP A 136 -11.11 17.20 2.92
CA TRP A 136 -11.13 16.77 4.32
C TRP A 136 -11.66 15.34 4.47
N SER A 137 -12.68 14.97 3.69
CA SER A 137 -13.20 13.60 3.67
C SER A 137 -12.14 12.60 3.21
N MET A 138 -11.40 12.91 2.14
CA MET A 138 -10.27 12.07 1.71
C MET A 138 -9.20 11.93 2.79
N LEU A 139 -8.82 13.04 3.44
CA LEU A 139 -7.78 13.03 4.46
C LEU A 139 -8.19 12.17 5.67
N SER A 140 -9.43 12.33 6.15
CA SER A 140 -9.93 11.58 7.31
C SER A 140 -10.10 10.09 7.01
N LEU A 141 -10.62 9.75 5.82
CA LEU A 141 -10.76 8.35 5.39
C LEU A 141 -9.40 7.70 5.16
N ASP A 142 -8.44 8.42 4.57
CA ASP A 142 -7.06 7.95 4.38
C ASP A 142 -6.37 7.68 5.74
N ALA A 143 -6.50 8.63 6.69
CA ALA A 143 -5.93 8.45 8.04
C ALA A 143 -6.54 7.25 8.77
N LEU A 144 -7.85 7.05 8.66
CA LEU A 144 -8.55 5.92 9.27
C LEU A 144 -8.13 4.59 8.61
N ALA A 145 -8.13 4.53 7.28
CA ALA A 145 -7.68 3.36 6.55
C ALA A 145 -6.23 3.00 6.88
N LEU A 146 -5.34 4.00 6.94
CA LEU A 146 -3.94 3.83 7.32
C LEU A 146 -3.79 3.19 8.70
N GLY A 147 -4.54 3.68 9.71
CA GLY A 147 -4.51 3.13 11.06
C GLY A 147 -5.02 1.68 11.12
N LEU A 148 -6.17 1.43 10.53
CA LEU A 148 -6.78 0.09 10.51
C LEU A 148 -5.90 -0.93 9.79
N TYR A 149 -5.34 -0.59 8.63
CA TYR A 149 -4.47 -1.49 7.88
C TYR A 149 -3.09 -1.69 8.52
N ALA A 150 -2.56 -0.70 9.23
CA ALA A 150 -1.32 -0.85 9.96
C ALA A 150 -1.46 -1.89 11.08
N VAL A 151 -2.50 -1.77 11.91
CA VAL A 151 -2.79 -2.72 12.98
C VAL A 151 -3.08 -4.11 12.41
N ASN A 152 -4.05 -4.22 11.48
CA ASN A 152 -4.42 -5.49 10.87
C ASN A 152 -3.25 -6.18 10.16
N GLY A 153 -2.48 -5.43 9.36
CA GLY A 153 -1.33 -5.96 8.63
C GLY A 153 -0.22 -6.46 9.55
N THR A 154 0.06 -5.74 10.63
CA THR A 154 1.07 -6.12 11.62
C THR A 154 0.62 -7.34 12.43
N SER A 155 -0.61 -7.36 12.92
CA SER A 155 -1.18 -8.50 13.67
C SER A 155 -1.18 -9.76 12.82
N LYS A 156 -1.65 -9.66 11.57
CA LYS A 156 -1.62 -10.80 10.63
C LYS A 156 -0.19 -11.32 10.40
N ALA A 157 0.80 -10.43 10.23
CA ALA A 157 2.19 -10.83 10.06
C ALA A 157 2.74 -11.54 11.30
N MET A 158 2.45 -11.05 12.50
CA MET A 158 2.85 -11.69 13.77
C MET A 158 2.27 -13.10 13.90
N MET A 159 1.02 -13.30 13.48
CA MET A 159 0.35 -14.61 13.51
C MET A 159 0.96 -15.62 12.53
N TYR A 160 1.54 -15.15 11.44
CA TYR A 160 2.36 -15.98 10.55
C TYR A 160 3.79 -16.21 11.08
N HIS A 161 4.02 -15.95 12.38
CA HIS A 161 5.28 -16.15 13.07
C HIS A 161 6.47 -15.46 12.41
N THR A 162 6.23 -14.30 11.78
CA THR A 162 7.34 -13.48 11.26
C THR A 162 8.06 -12.76 12.39
N SER A 163 9.28 -12.30 12.13
CA SER A 163 10.00 -11.48 13.12
C SER A 163 9.26 -10.17 13.38
N GLY A 164 9.37 -9.61 14.58
CA GLY A 164 8.71 -8.34 14.89
C GLY A 164 9.08 -7.21 13.93
N MET A 165 10.35 -7.17 13.45
CA MET A 165 10.77 -6.19 12.45
C MET A 165 10.08 -6.42 11.10
N THR A 166 10.00 -7.67 10.65
CA THR A 166 9.27 -8.03 9.43
C THR A 166 7.79 -7.66 9.54
N ALA A 167 7.17 -7.91 10.70
CA ALA A 167 5.77 -7.56 10.95
C ALA A 167 5.53 -6.04 10.87
N VAL A 168 6.45 -5.22 11.41
CA VAL A 168 6.38 -3.75 11.26
C VAL A 168 6.43 -3.34 9.80
N PHE A 169 7.38 -3.87 9.02
CA PHE A 169 7.46 -3.55 7.58
C PHE A 169 6.21 -3.99 6.82
N LEU A 170 5.70 -5.21 7.06
CA LEU A 170 4.49 -5.71 6.40
C LEU A 170 3.26 -4.88 6.75
N GLY A 171 3.12 -4.47 8.02
CA GLY A 171 2.06 -3.56 8.45
C GLY A 171 2.14 -2.21 7.75
N MET A 172 3.34 -1.62 7.68
CA MET A 172 3.57 -0.36 6.95
C MET A 172 3.24 -0.51 5.45
N PHE A 173 3.72 -1.56 4.79
CA PHE A 173 3.40 -1.81 3.38
C PHE A 173 1.91 -2.00 3.15
N THR A 174 1.21 -2.67 4.07
CA THR A 174 -0.23 -2.82 3.99
C THR A 174 -0.93 -1.46 4.10
N ALA A 175 -0.55 -0.66 5.09
CA ALA A 175 -1.15 0.64 5.38
C ALA A 175 -0.89 1.67 4.27
N LEU A 176 0.34 1.73 3.76
CA LEU A 176 0.75 2.71 2.75
C LEU A 176 0.44 2.24 1.33
N GLY A 177 0.38 0.92 1.10
CA GLY A 177 0.29 0.31 -0.23
C GLY A 177 -0.97 0.72 -1.00
N GLY A 178 -2.14 0.75 -0.34
CA GLY A 178 -3.38 1.21 -0.95
C GLY A 178 -3.29 2.65 -1.44
N GLY A 179 -2.76 3.56 -0.61
CA GLY A 179 -2.53 4.96 -0.96
C GLY A 179 -1.52 5.16 -2.09
N LEU A 180 -0.43 4.37 -2.09
CA LEU A 180 0.55 4.39 -3.18
C LEU A 180 -0.08 3.98 -4.52
N ILE A 181 -0.83 2.89 -4.54
CA ILE A 181 -1.52 2.41 -5.74
C ILE A 181 -2.52 3.46 -6.23
N ARG A 182 -3.33 4.04 -5.33
CA ARG A 182 -4.26 5.11 -5.65
C ARG A 182 -3.56 6.27 -6.36
N ASP A 183 -2.52 6.82 -5.74
CA ASP A 183 -1.84 8.02 -6.25
C ASP A 183 -1.17 7.74 -7.61
N MET A 184 -0.62 6.54 -7.80
CA MET A 184 -0.09 6.10 -9.10
C MET A 184 -1.18 6.02 -10.18
N LEU A 185 -2.36 5.45 -9.85
CA LEU A 185 -3.47 5.31 -10.81
C LEU A 185 -4.02 6.66 -11.26
N ILE A 186 -4.07 7.66 -10.37
CA ILE A 186 -4.53 9.00 -10.71
C ILE A 186 -3.42 9.91 -11.25
N ASN A 187 -2.23 9.34 -11.51
CA ASN A 187 -1.05 10.06 -12.01
C ASN A 187 -0.67 11.27 -11.13
N GLU A 188 -0.67 11.06 -9.82
CA GLU A 188 -0.16 12.03 -8.84
C GLU A 188 1.10 11.49 -8.15
N VAL A 189 1.96 12.41 -7.70
CA VAL A 189 3.08 12.01 -6.84
C VAL A 189 2.50 11.46 -5.53
N PRO A 190 2.89 10.23 -5.12
CA PRO A 190 2.35 9.61 -3.91
C PRO A 190 2.44 10.51 -2.69
N MET A 191 1.36 10.54 -1.89
CA MET A 191 1.29 11.36 -0.67
C MET A 191 2.44 11.09 0.29
N VAL A 192 2.91 9.84 0.38
CA VAL A 192 4.06 9.45 1.20
C VAL A 192 5.32 10.27 0.87
N ILE A 193 5.48 10.68 -0.40
CA ILE A 193 6.65 11.42 -0.89
C ILE A 193 6.35 12.92 -0.97
N ARG A 194 5.15 13.28 -1.45
CA ARG A 194 4.75 14.65 -1.70
C ARG A 194 4.44 15.42 -0.42
N ASP A 195 3.79 14.76 0.53
CA ASP A 195 3.31 15.39 1.74
C ASP A 195 4.47 15.57 2.72
N LYS A 196 4.72 16.82 3.11
CA LYS A 196 5.75 17.15 4.12
C LYS A 196 5.30 16.82 5.53
N HIS A 197 3.99 16.62 5.75
CA HIS A 197 3.42 16.25 7.04
C HIS A 197 3.74 14.79 7.40
N TRP A 198 3.54 14.46 8.65
CA TRP A 198 3.76 13.11 9.16
C TRP A 198 2.75 12.14 8.53
N TYR A 199 3.18 11.39 7.52
CA TYR A 199 2.37 10.38 6.85
C TYR A 199 2.79 8.96 7.22
N ALA A 200 4.04 8.62 6.99
CA ALA A 200 4.59 7.30 7.30
C ALA A 200 4.94 7.14 8.79
N VAL A 201 5.23 8.23 9.51
CA VAL A 201 5.62 8.20 10.93
C VAL A 201 4.51 7.62 11.82
N PRO A 202 3.24 8.07 11.73
CA PRO A 202 2.15 7.45 12.50
C PRO A 202 2.01 5.96 12.24
N SER A 203 2.14 5.51 10.98
CA SER A 203 2.04 4.08 10.65
C SER A 203 3.20 3.27 11.24
N ALA A 204 4.42 3.79 11.20
CA ALA A 204 5.57 3.13 11.82
C ALA A 204 5.39 2.99 13.34
N VAL A 205 4.99 4.07 14.02
CA VAL A 205 4.72 4.07 15.46
C VAL A 205 3.61 3.07 15.80
N GLY A 206 2.49 3.09 15.05
CA GLY A 206 1.38 2.18 15.26
C GLY A 206 1.79 0.72 15.10
N CYS A 207 2.52 0.39 14.01
CA CYS A 207 3.01 -0.97 13.78
C CYS A 207 3.93 -1.46 14.90
N VAL A 208 4.83 -0.61 15.42
CA VAL A 208 5.70 -0.96 16.56
C VAL A 208 4.87 -1.24 17.81
N LEU A 209 3.90 -0.38 18.12
CA LEU A 209 3.01 -0.58 19.27
C LEU A 209 2.20 -1.88 19.13
N THR A 210 1.67 -2.17 17.95
CA THR A 210 0.93 -3.42 17.68
C THR A 210 1.82 -4.66 17.90
N VAL A 211 3.09 -4.62 17.45
CA VAL A 211 4.04 -5.73 17.75
C VAL A 211 4.25 -5.90 19.24
N LEU A 212 4.33 -4.82 20.02
CA LEU A 212 4.47 -4.90 21.47
C LEU A 212 3.21 -5.50 22.12
N VAL A 213 2.02 -5.14 21.66
CA VAL A 213 0.74 -5.71 22.13
C VAL A 213 0.69 -7.20 21.81
N CYS A 214 0.98 -7.63 20.56
CA CYS A 214 0.99 -9.03 20.17
C CYS A 214 1.97 -9.86 21.04
N LYS A 215 3.18 -9.34 21.29
CA LYS A 215 4.14 -9.99 22.20
C LYS A 215 3.63 -10.06 23.65
N GLY A 216 2.89 -9.07 24.11
CA GLY A 216 2.25 -9.06 25.42
C GLY A 216 1.17 -10.12 25.54
N VAL A 217 0.43 -10.36 24.45
CA VAL A 217 -0.56 -11.45 24.35
C VAL A 217 0.13 -12.81 24.38
N ASP A 218 1.19 -12.99 23.58
CA ASP A 218 2.00 -14.22 23.54
C ASP A 218 2.61 -14.55 24.91
N ALA A 219 3.02 -13.52 25.66
CA ALA A 219 3.55 -13.67 27.03
C ALA A 219 2.45 -13.90 28.09
N GLY A 220 1.17 -13.89 27.72
CA GLY A 220 0.04 -14.06 28.64
C GLY A 220 -0.20 -12.85 29.57
N ILE A 221 0.42 -11.71 29.31
CA ILE A 221 0.26 -10.48 30.10
C ILE A 221 -1.03 -9.74 29.70
N VAL A 222 -1.38 -9.79 28.40
CA VAL A 222 -2.53 -9.09 27.83
C VAL A 222 -3.63 -10.11 27.52
N SER A 223 -4.83 -9.89 28.08
CA SER A 223 -5.99 -10.70 27.75
C SER A 223 -6.59 -10.29 26.41
N PHE A 224 -7.30 -11.20 25.74
CA PHE A 224 -7.93 -10.94 24.45
C PHE A 224 -8.82 -9.67 24.41
N PRO A 225 -9.72 -9.41 25.39
CA PRO A 225 -10.48 -8.16 25.36
C PRO A 225 -9.63 -6.91 25.55
N ALA A 226 -8.49 -7.01 26.26
CA ALA A 226 -7.55 -5.90 26.39
C ALA A 226 -6.78 -5.66 25.07
N GLU A 227 -6.44 -6.69 24.31
CA GLU A 227 -5.86 -6.58 22.97
C GLU A 227 -6.76 -5.75 22.05
N VAL A 228 -8.04 -6.09 21.97
CA VAL A 228 -9.04 -5.37 21.17
C VAL A 228 -9.08 -3.87 21.52
N VAL A 229 -9.09 -3.55 22.81
CA VAL A 229 -9.11 -2.15 23.26
C VAL A 229 -7.82 -1.45 22.92
N LEU A 230 -6.67 -2.10 23.09
CA LEU A 230 -5.36 -1.54 22.77
C LEU A 230 -5.23 -1.29 21.27
N ASP A 231 -5.67 -2.19 20.41
CA ASP A 231 -5.65 -2.04 18.96
C ASP A 231 -6.51 -0.84 18.52
N LEU A 232 -7.70 -0.67 19.09
CA LEU A 232 -8.55 0.49 18.81
C LEU A 232 -7.88 1.81 19.30
N LEU A 233 -7.22 1.78 20.44
CA LEU A 233 -6.48 2.94 20.96
C LEU A 233 -5.29 3.28 20.05
N ILE A 234 -4.57 2.28 19.52
CA ILE A 234 -3.47 2.48 18.57
C ILE A 234 -4.01 3.10 17.28
N VAL A 235 -5.12 2.60 16.73
CA VAL A 235 -5.76 3.21 15.55
C VAL A 235 -6.14 4.66 15.82
N ALA A 236 -6.80 4.94 16.96
CA ALA A 236 -7.18 6.29 17.35
C ALA A 236 -5.96 7.23 17.51
N LEU A 237 -4.86 6.72 18.09
CA LEU A 237 -3.61 7.45 18.22
C LEU A 237 -3.03 7.79 16.84
N MET A 238 -2.98 6.83 15.91
CA MET A 238 -2.45 7.05 14.56
C MET A 238 -3.27 8.07 13.79
N VAL A 239 -4.60 7.96 13.83
CA VAL A 239 -5.52 8.92 13.21
C VAL A 239 -5.32 10.30 13.84
N GLY A 240 -5.25 10.37 15.17
CA GLY A 240 -4.99 11.61 15.90
C GLY A 240 -3.66 12.26 15.49
N MET A 241 -2.56 11.50 15.48
CA MET A 241 -1.25 11.99 15.03
C MET A 241 -1.30 12.54 13.60
N ARG A 242 -1.99 11.82 12.70
CA ARG A 242 -2.12 12.24 11.31
C ARG A 242 -2.92 13.53 11.17
N LEU A 243 -4.08 13.63 11.82
CA LEU A 243 -4.92 14.84 11.78
C LEU A 243 -4.23 16.04 12.45
N VAL A 244 -3.61 15.84 13.60
CA VAL A 244 -2.84 16.87 14.31
C VAL A 244 -1.70 17.38 13.44
N SER A 245 -0.95 16.49 12.79
CA SER A 245 0.14 16.88 11.90
C SER A 245 -0.34 17.79 10.75
N VAL A 246 -1.52 17.51 10.21
CA VAL A 246 -2.09 18.34 9.12
C VAL A 246 -2.68 19.65 9.64
N ILE A 247 -3.38 19.63 10.79
CA ILE A 247 -4.02 20.82 11.36
C ILE A 247 -2.96 21.84 11.83
N PHE A 248 -1.89 21.36 12.47
CA PHE A 248 -0.83 22.22 13.01
C PHE A 248 0.34 22.42 12.05
N ASP A 249 0.24 21.95 10.81
CA ASP A 249 1.29 22.07 9.77
C ASP A 249 2.67 21.54 10.26
N ILE A 250 2.65 20.43 11.03
CA ILE A 250 3.87 19.82 11.56
C ILE A 250 4.57 19.07 10.43
N GLN A 251 5.71 19.61 10.00
CA GLN A 251 6.47 19.07 8.89
C GLN A 251 7.68 18.29 9.38
N LEU A 252 8.09 17.26 8.62
CA LEU A 252 9.37 16.60 8.84
C LEU A 252 10.50 17.53 8.44
N PRO A 253 11.61 17.56 9.20
CA PRO A 253 12.78 18.33 8.81
C PRO A 253 13.26 17.85 7.43
N GLY A 254 13.36 18.77 6.50
CA GLY A 254 13.90 18.49 5.16
C GLY A 254 15.37 18.05 5.25
N ALA A 255 15.84 17.31 4.24
CA ALA A 255 17.25 17.01 4.13
C ALA A 255 18.08 18.29 4.12
N LEU A 256 19.24 18.29 4.79
CA LEU A 256 20.16 19.42 4.76
C LEU A 256 20.50 19.76 3.31
N VAL A 257 20.00 20.90 2.84
CA VAL A 257 20.24 21.39 1.50
C VAL A 257 21.72 21.76 1.38
N ARG A 258 22.51 20.90 0.75
CA ARG A 258 23.86 21.28 0.30
C ARG A 258 23.69 22.27 -0.83
N HIS A 259 24.21 23.47 -0.68
CA HIS A 259 24.03 24.65 -1.52
C HIS A 259 24.41 24.47 -3.02
N ASN A 260 24.91 23.30 -3.44
CA ASN A 260 25.42 23.06 -4.81
C ASN A 260 24.76 21.87 -5.54
N THR A 261 23.62 21.35 -5.10
CA THR A 261 22.99 20.18 -5.74
C THR A 261 21.65 20.45 -6.44
N TYR A 262 21.23 21.70 -6.54
CA TYR A 262 20.12 22.04 -7.43
C TYR A 262 20.64 22.20 -8.86
N LEU A 263 20.59 21.13 -9.62
CA LEU A 263 20.41 21.27 -11.07
C LEU A 263 19.04 21.91 -11.25
N PRO A 264 18.94 23.12 -11.84
CA PRO A 264 17.65 23.71 -12.12
C PRO A 264 16.89 22.76 -13.02
N SER A 265 15.71 22.32 -12.58
CA SER A 265 14.82 21.43 -13.33
C SER A 265 14.31 22.02 -14.66
N GLU A 266 14.67 23.25 -14.95
CA GLU A 266 14.29 23.95 -16.18
C GLU A 266 15.10 23.56 -17.43
N THR A 267 16.23 22.85 -17.30
CA THR A 267 17.06 22.51 -18.43
C THR A 267 16.77 21.17 -19.10
N ILE A 268 15.83 20.37 -18.56
CA ILE A 268 15.47 19.06 -19.14
C ILE A 268 14.24 19.13 -20.07
N TYR A 269 13.53 20.24 -20.12
CA TYR A 269 12.59 20.45 -21.21
C TYR A 269 13.40 20.78 -22.47
N LEU A 270 13.78 19.74 -23.20
CA LEU A 270 14.22 19.87 -24.60
C LEU A 270 13.28 20.87 -25.25
N LYS A 271 13.81 22.06 -25.55
CA LYS A 271 13.17 23.07 -26.35
C LYS A 271 12.69 22.35 -27.62
N ARG A 272 11.37 21.99 -27.65
CA ARG A 272 10.83 21.47 -28.91
C ARG A 272 11.18 22.48 -29.96
N PRO A 273 11.83 22.09 -31.06
CA PRO A 273 12.03 23.02 -32.15
C PRO A 273 10.64 23.51 -32.54
N VAL A 274 10.47 24.83 -32.49
CA VAL A 274 9.26 25.48 -32.99
C VAL A 274 9.26 25.17 -34.46
N ILE A 275 8.50 24.18 -34.89
CA ILE A 275 8.23 23.96 -36.31
C ILE A 275 7.38 25.16 -36.71
N HIS A 276 8.05 26.17 -37.28
CA HIS A 276 7.35 27.23 -37.95
C HIS A 276 6.50 26.59 -39.04
N SER A 277 5.19 26.55 -38.78
CA SER A 277 4.22 26.18 -39.80
C SER A 277 4.38 27.13 -40.97
N ASP A 278 4.69 26.60 -42.15
CA ASP A 278 4.92 27.29 -43.41
C ASP A 278 3.69 28.09 -43.92
N LYS A 279 2.69 28.30 -43.09
CA LYS A 279 1.48 29.09 -43.39
C LYS A 279 1.72 30.61 -43.47
N ASP A 280 2.82 31.11 -42.89
CA ASP A 280 3.15 32.54 -42.96
C ASP A 280 3.94 32.92 -44.22
N SER A 281 4.54 31.95 -44.90
CA SER A 281 5.23 32.19 -46.17
C SER A 281 4.24 32.36 -47.35
N GLU A 282 3.06 31.72 -47.31
CA GLU A 282 2.04 31.89 -48.35
C GLU A 282 1.30 33.23 -48.28
N LYS A 283 1.06 33.76 -47.07
CA LYS A 283 0.42 35.07 -46.91
C LYS A 283 1.28 36.22 -47.42
N ARG A 284 2.61 36.14 -47.29
CA ARG A 284 3.53 37.17 -47.82
C ARG A 284 3.68 37.15 -49.36
N LYS A 285 3.37 36.02 -49.99
CA LYS A 285 3.37 35.94 -51.47
C LYS A 285 2.07 36.48 -52.10
N CYS A 286 0.98 36.50 -51.37
CA CYS A 286 -0.31 37.03 -51.88
C CYS A 286 -0.35 38.56 -51.81
N ASP A 287 0.32 39.18 -50.84
CA ASP A 287 0.30 40.65 -50.62
C ASP A 287 1.27 41.41 -51.55
N LYS A 288 2.19 40.73 -52.25
CA LYS A 288 3.09 41.34 -53.24
C LYS A 288 2.56 41.28 -54.68
N ARG A 289 1.33 40.80 -54.90
CA ARG A 289 0.70 40.76 -56.25
C ARG A 289 -0.57 41.61 -56.34
N LYS A 290 -0.78 42.52 -55.43
CA LYS A 290 -1.69 43.64 -55.56
C LYS A 290 -0.83 44.96 -55.58
#